data_a203375ca22d09110598a87121eb1d96
#
_entry.id   a203375ca22d09110598a87121eb1d96
#
_cell.length_a   1.000
_cell.length_b   1.000
_cell.length_c   1.000
_cell.angle_alpha   90.00
_cell.angle_beta   90.00
_cell.angle_gamma   90.00
#
_symmetry.space_group_name_H-M   'P 1'
#
loop_
_entity.id
_entity.type
_entity.pdbx_description
1 polymer ?
#
loop_
_entity_poly.entity_id
_entity_poly.type
_entity_poly.pdbx_seq_one_letter_code
_entity_poly.pdbx_strand_id
1 'polypeptide(L)'
;ILENIRQIQMAAQLRPSETIDTADLRLTIEMETGTGKTYTYIKTMYELNKLYGWSKFIIVVPSIAIREGVCRSFEIMSEHFAAEYGKRIQSFIYDSKQLTKIDQFASDSNMHVMIINTQAFAARGEDARRIYMKLDAFRSRKPIDVIAATKPILIIDEPQSVLGADKKNATREKLKEFKPLFTLLYSATHRADDIVNMVYRLDAMDAYNKKLVKKISVKGINQHGSTATNGYLYLESIELSKGNPRARIG
;
A
#
# COMPACT_ATOMS: atom_id res chain seq x y z
N ILE A 1 -11.18 -10.89 18.31
CA ILE A 1 -10.69 -10.37 17.01
C ILE A 1 -11.04 -11.37 15.90
N LEU A 2 -10.61 -12.63 15.98
CA LEU A 2 -10.87 -13.62 14.93
C LEU A 2 -12.36 -13.75 14.60
N GLU A 3 -13.21 -13.80 15.61
CA GLU A 3 -14.66 -13.92 15.42
C GLU A 3 -15.24 -12.70 14.67
N ASN A 4 -14.82 -11.49 15.03
CA ASN A 4 -15.26 -10.27 14.32
C ASN A 4 -14.80 -10.27 12.86
N ILE A 5 -13.57 -10.74 12.60
CA ILE A 5 -13.06 -10.89 11.22
C ILE A 5 -13.92 -11.89 10.44
N ARG A 6 -14.24 -13.04 11.03
CA ARG A 6 -15.12 -14.05 10.40
C ARG A 6 -16.51 -13.54 10.10
N GLN A 7 -17.11 -12.77 11.01
CA GLN A 7 -18.42 -12.14 10.78
C GLN A 7 -18.37 -11.17 9.58
N ILE A 8 -17.34 -10.34 9.48
CA ILE A 8 -17.15 -9.43 8.33
C ILE A 8 -16.96 -10.25 7.05
N GLN A 9 -16.13 -11.28 7.08
CA GLN A 9 -15.85 -12.15 5.93
C GLN A 9 -17.12 -12.86 5.46
N MET A 10 -17.91 -13.42 6.36
CA MET A 10 -19.18 -14.06 6.01
C MET A 10 -20.18 -13.07 5.42
N ALA A 11 -20.31 -11.88 5.99
CA ALA A 11 -21.18 -10.83 5.47
C ALA A 11 -20.76 -10.36 4.07
N ALA A 12 -19.45 -10.38 3.79
CA ALA A 12 -18.87 -10.04 2.48
C ALA A 12 -18.76 -11.24 1.52
N GLN A 13 -19.29 -12.40 1.88
CA GLN A 13 -19.20 -13.67 1.10
C GLN A 13 -17.74 -14.07 0.81
N LEU A 14 -16.83 -13.78 1.73
CA LEU A 14 -15.43 -14.15 1.67
C LEU A 14 -15.19 -15.45 2.48
N ARG A 15 -14.10 -16.15 2.14
CA ARG A 15 -13.68 -17.32 2.89
C ARG A 15 -13.29 -16.92 4.31
N PRO A 16 -13.91 -17.49 5.36
CA PRO A 16 -13.54 -17.19 6.74
C PRO A 16 -12.11 -17.62 7.07
N SER A 17 -11.41 -16.78 7.83
CA SER A 17 -10.08 -17.10 8.35
C SER A 17 -10.13 -18.22 9.39
N GLU A 18 -9.24 -19.18 9.29
CA GLU A 18 -9.13 -20.27 10.25
C GLU A 18 -8.41 -19.82 11.52
N THR A 19 -7.35 -19.05 11.37
CA THR A 19 -6.50 -18.53 12.45
C THR A 19 -6.07 -17.11 12.15
N ILE A 20 -5.62 -16.40 13.18
CA ILE A 20 -4.95 -15.10 13.05
C ILE A 20 -3.62 -15.13 13.80
N ASP A 21 -2.62 -14.49 13.25
CA ASP A 21 -1.40 -14.15 13.97
C ASP A 21 -1.62 -12.82 14.69
N THR A 22 -1.77 -12.86 16.01
CA THR A 22 -1.98 -11.65 16.83
C THR A 22 -0.72 -10.83 17.00
N ALA A 23 0.46 -11.41 16.78
CA ALA A 23 1.74 -10.70 16.84
C ALA A 23 2.04 -9.93 15.54
N ASP A 24 1.47 -10.38 14.42
CA ASP A 24 1.61 -9.76 13.10
C ASP A 24 0.25 -9.75 12.39
N LEU A 25 -0.72 -9.06 12.99
CA LEU A 25 -2.08 -8.98 12.45
C LEU A 25 -2.10 -8.21 11.14
N ARG A 26 -2.47 -8.89 10.08
CA ARG A 26 -2.62 -8.32 8.73
C ARG A 26 -4.03 -8.54 8.22
N LEU A 27 -4.57 -7.52 7.58
CA LEU A 27 -5.88 -7.56 6.94
C LEU A 27 -5.71 -7.20 5.47
N THR A 28 -6.29 -8.00 4.58
CA THR A 28 -6.20 -7.82 3.13
C THR A 28 -7.46 -7.14 2.61
N ILE A 29 -7.26 -6.11 1.81
CA ILE A 29 -8.29 -5.35 1.10
C ILE A 29 -7.97 -5.38 -0.39
N GLU A 30 -8.85 -5.99 -1.18
CA GLU A 30 -8.74 -6.03 -2.64
C GLU A 30 -9.67 -5.01 -3.25
N MET A 31 -9.11 -4.09 -4.03
CA MET A 31 -9.88 -3.06 -4.73
C MET A 31 -9.27 -2.83 -6.11
N GLU A 32 -10.09 -2.95 -7.15
CA GLU A 32 -9.66 -2.73 -8.54
C GLU A 32 -9.04 -1.33 -8.73
N THR A 33 -8.12 -1.24 -9.67
CA THR A 33 -7.45 0.03 -10.02
C THR A 33 -8.49 1.07 -10.45
N GLY A 34 -8.33 2.31 -9.97
CA GLY A 34 -9.24 3.41 -10.30
C GLY A 34 -10.56 3.42 -9.50
N THR A 35 -10.79 2.48 -8.56
CA THR A 35 -11.99 2.45 -7.72
C THR A 35 -11.87 3.25 -6.42
N GLY A 36 -10.76 3.97 -6.22
CA GLY A 36 -10.60 4.85 -5.07
C GLY A 36 -9.84 4.25 -3.88
N LYS A 37 -8.90 3.31 -4.08
CA LYS A 37 -8.05 2.75 -3.01
C LYS A 37 -7.50 3.83 -2.06
N THR A 38 -6.86 4.86 -2.64
CA THR A 38 -6.25 5.95 -1.86
C THR A 38 -7.28 6.69 -1.00
N TYR A 39 -8.44 7.03 -1.57
CA TYR A 39 -9.53 7.63 -0.82
C TYR A 39 -9.98 6.74 0.34
N THR A 40 -10.13 5.44 0.07
CA THR A 40 -10.61 4.47 1.06
C THR A 40 -9.65 4.34 2.23
N TYR A 41 -8.34 4.20 2.00
CA TYR A 41 -7.44 4.08 3.15
C TYR A 41 -7.27 5.42 3.91
N ILE A 42 -7.36 6.58 3.25
CA ILE A 42 -7.37 7.85 3.95
C ILE A 42 -8.63 7.96 4.83
N LYS A 43 -9.81 7.64 4.29
CA LYS A 43 -11.05 7.60 5.07
C LYS A 43 -10.95 6.64 6.26
N THR A 44 -10.37 5.45 6.04
CA THR A 44 -10.12 4.47 7.10
C THR A 44 -9.31 5.06 8.25
N MET A 45 -8.27 5.86 7.97
CA MET A 45 -7.50 6.53 9.03
C MET A 45 -8.38 7.48 9.87
N TYR A 46 -9.24 8.25 9.22
CA TYR A 46 -10.16 9.14 9.92
C TYR A 46 -11.17 8.38 10.77
N GLU A 47 -11.75 7.30 10.23
CA GLU A 47 -12.70 6.46 10.98
C GLU A 47 -12.01 5.78 12.18
N LEU A 48 -10.78 5.26 12.00
CA LEU A 48 -10.01 4.68 13.10
C LEU A 48 -9.67 5.72 14.18
N ASN A 49 -9.37 6.95 13.80
CA ASN A 49 -9.15 8.02 14.76
C ASN A 49 -10.44 8.40 15.49
N LYS A 50 -11.56 8.49 14.77
CA LYS A 50 -12.87 8.82 15.34
C LYS A 50 -13.33 7.79 16.35
N LEU A 51 -13.16 6.49 16.04
CA LEU A 51 -13.67 5.39 16.86
C LEU A 51 -12.72 5.00 18.00
N TYR A 52 -11.41 5.07 17.77
CA TYR A 52 -10.40 4.50 18.70
C TYR A 52 -9.35 5.52 19.16
N GLY A 53 -9.35 6.73 18.61
CA GLY A 53 -8.33 7.73 18.93
C GLY A 53 -6.96 7.47 18.30
N TRP A 54 -6.81 6.45 17.45
CA TRP A 54 -5.52 6.13 16.83
C TRP A 54 -5.11 7.24 15.86
N SER A 55 -3.88 7.71 15.98
CA SER A 55 -3.43 8.93 15.31
C SER A 55 -2.12 8.77 14.53
N LYS A 56 -1.46 7.60 14.58
CA LYS A 56 -0.17 7.38 13.93
C LYS A 56 -0.28 6.31 12.85
N PHE A 57 -0.03 6.73 11.61
CA PHE A 57 -0.14 5.89 10.43
C PHE A 57 1.13 5.94 9.60
N ILE A 58 1.48 4.84 8.98
CA ILE A 58 2.60 4.75 8.04
C ILE A 58 2.10 4.13 6.75
N ILE A 59 2.30 4.82 5.63
CA ILE A 59 2.02 4.28 4.30
C ILE A 59 3.33 3.83 3.67
N VAL A 60 3.41 2.54 3.35
CA VAL A 60 4.55 1.95 2.67
C VAL A 60 4.20 1.77 1.20
N VAL A 61 5.02 2.33 0.34
CA VAL A 61 4.83 2.30 -1.12
C VAL A 61 6.05 1.70 -1.83
N PRO A 62 5.88 1.10 -3.01
CA PRO A 62 6.99 0.44 -3.72
C PRO A 62 7.97 1.41 -4.38
N SER A 63 7.55 2.62 -4.75
CA SER A 63 8.38 3.53 -5.54
C SER A 63 8.21 5.00 -5.14
N ILE A 64 9.18 5.82 -5.56
CA ILE A 64 9.17 7.27 -5.35
C ILE A 64 7.98 7.90 -6.09
N ALA A 65 7.67 7.47 -7.30
CA ALA A 65 6.57 8.03 -8.08
C ALA A 65 5.22 7.82 -7.38
N ILE A 66 4.97 6.61 -6.82
CA ILE A 66 3.76 6.33 -6.06
C ILE A 66 3.73 7.14 -4.77
N ARG A 67 4.88 7.30 -4.09
CA ARG A 67 5.02 8.11 -2.88
C ARG A 67 4.56 9.56 -3.10
N GLU A 68 5.02 10.19 -4.18
CA GLU A 68 4.62 11.56 -4.52
C GLU A 68 3.12 11.63 -4.87
N GLY A 69 2.61 10.64 -5.59
CA GLY A 69 1.18 10.54 -5.91
C GLY A 69 0.30 10.43 -4.66
N VAL A 70 0.72 9.62 -3.68
CA VAL A 70 0.03 9.50 -2.39
C VAL A 70 0.07 10.82 -1.63
N CYS A 71 1.25 11.47 -1.54
CA CYS A 71 1.39 12.76 -0.88
C CYS A 71 0.44 13.81 -1.47
N ARG A 72 0.41 13.92 -2.81
CA ARG A 72 -0.51 14.82 -3.51
C ARG A 72 -1.99 14.50 -3.26
N SER A 73 -2.32 13.22 -3.09
CA SER A 73 -3.70 12.81 -2.77
C SER A 73 -4.13 13.32 -1.39
N PHE A 74 -3.24 13.34 -0.40
CA PHE A 74 -3.52 13.95 0.90
C PHE A 74 -3.79 15.45 0.79
N GLU A 75 -3.02 16.16 -0.03
CA GLU A 75 -3.21 17.59 -0.27
C GLU A 75 -4.57 17.87 -0.91
N ILE A 76 -4.89 17.17 -2.01
CA ILE A 76 -6.14 17.33 -2.76
C ILE A 76 -7.37 17.04 -1.90
N MET A 77 -7.32 15.98 -1.08
CA MET A 77 -8.46 15.54 -0.28
C MET A 77 -8.53 16.18 1.11
N SER A 78 -7.55 17.01 1.49
CA SER A 78 -7.45 17.60 2.82
C SER A 78 -8.68 18.38 3.22
N GLU A 79 -9.18 19.25 2.34
CA GLU A 79 -10.37 20.09 2.63
C GLU A 79 -11.64 19.23 2.73
N HIS A 80 -11.78 18.23 1.86
CA HIS A 80 -12.90 17.31 1.87
C HIS A 80 -13.02 16.59 3.23
N PHE A 81 -11.93 15.98 3.68
CA PHE A 81 -11.94 15.27 4.96
C PHE A 81 -11.97 16.20 6.17
N ALA A 82 -11.38 17.40 6.08
CA ALA A 82 -11.49 18.39 7.14
C ALA A 82 -12.94 18.83 7.35
N ALA A 83 -13.71 18.98 6.28
CA ALA A 83 -15.14 19.31 6.37
C ALA A 83 -15.95 18.15 6.97
N GLU A 84 -15.63 16.88 6.63
CA GLU A 84 -16.36 15.70 7.11
C GLU A 84 -16.04 15.36 8.59
N TYR A 85 -14.75 15.48 8.99
CA TYR A 85 -14.28 15.00 10.31
C TYR A 85 -13.88 16.10 11.29
N GLY A 86 -13.85 17.36 10.87
CA GLY A 86 -13.40 18.48 11.70
C GLY A 86 -11.91 18.45 12.07
N LYS A 87 -11.11 17.61 11.39
CA LYS A 87 -9.70 17.38 11.68
C LYS A 87 -8.91 17.28 10.37
N ARG A 88 -7.61 17.57 10.44
CA ARG A 88 -6.68 17.42 9.32
C ARG A 88 -5.59 16.41 9.66
N ILE A 89 -5.24 15.56 8.72
CA ILE A 89 -4.06 14.70 8.80
C ILE A 89 -2.84 15.50 8.38
N GLN A 90 -1.79 15.46 9.20
CA GLN A 90 -0.48 15.98 8.84
C GLN A 90 0.32 14.88 8.15
N SER A 91 0.46 14.96 6.83
CA SER A 91 1.23 14.00 6.05
C SER A 91 2.63 14.52 5.77
N PHE A 92 3.63 13.64 5.80
CA PHE A 92 4.99 13.96 5.40
C PHE A 92 5.69 12.74 4.80
N ILE A 93 6.64 13.02 3.91
CA ILE A 93 7.51 12.00 3.34
C ILE A 93 8.68 11.77 4.31
N TYR A 94 8.96 10.49 4.60
CA TYR A 94 10.15 10.13 5.38
C TYR A 94 11.42 10.57 4.66
N ASP A 95 12.25 11.30 5.38
CA ASP A 95 13.58 11.70 4.96
C ASP A 95 14.56 11.49 6.14
N SER A 96 15.61 10.70 5.91
CA SER A 96 16.65 10.40 6.90
C SER A 96 17.39 11.64 7.42
N LYS A 97 17.27 12.78 6.73
CA LYS A 97 17.87 14.08 7.09
C LYS A 97 16.94 14.97 7.89
N GLN A 98 15.62 14.70 7.89
CA GLN A 98 14.59 15.52 8.55
C GLN A 98 14.07 14.86 9.83
N LEU A 99 14.95 14.64 10.80
CA LEU A 99 14.65 13.92 12.04
C LEU A 99 13.61 14.64 12.92
N THR A 100 13.48 15.97 12.80
CA THR A 100 12.48 16.76 13.53
C THR A 100 11.05 16.34 13.19
N LYS A 101 10.79 15.94 11.95
CA LYS A 101 9.48 15.42 11.55
C LYS A 101 9.13 14.08 12.21
N ILE A 102 10.16 13.26 12.51
CA ILE A 102 9.98 12.00 13.23
C ILE A 102 9.68 12.27 14.71
N ASP A 103 10.38 13.22 15.34
CA ASP A 103 10.06 13.64 16.70
C ASP A 103 8.64 14.20 16.79
N GLN A 104 8.23 15.05 15.85
CA GLN A 104 6.87 15.58 15.78
C GLN A 104 5.85 14.47 15.57
N PHE A 105 6.09 13.54 14.65
CA PHE A 105 5.25 12.37 14.45
C PHE A 105 5.03 11.59 15.74
N ALA A 106 6.07 11.42 16.56
CA ALA A 106 5.99 10.63 17.78
C ALA A 106 5.37 11.39 18.96
N SER A 107 5.60 12.69 19.08
CA SER A 107 5.24 13.48 20.27
C SER A 107 3.90 14.22 20.15
N ASP A 108 3.47 14.56 18.93
CA ASP A 108 2.23 15.27 18.71
C ASP A 108 1.01 14.33 18.85
N SER A 109 -0.05 14.79 19.48
CA SER A 109 -1.32 14.03 19.63
C SER A 109 -2.20 14.05 18.38
N ASN A 110 -1.93 14.93 17.43
CA ASN A 110 -2.68 15.03 16.19
C ASN A 110 -2.49 13.80 15.29
N MET A 111 -3.33 13.71 14.25
CA MET A 111 -3.23 12.66 13.25
C MET A 111 -2.03 12.92 12.33
N HIS A 112 -1.09 11.99 12.31
CA HIS A 112 0.09 12.05 11.47
C HIS A 112 0.18 10.82 10.56
N VAL A 113 0.59 11.06 9.33
CA VAL A 113 0.88 10.02 8.34
C VAL A 113 2.31 10.19 7.82
N MET A 114 3.14 9.19 8.02
CA MET A 114 4.46 9.09 7.41
C MET A 114 4.36 8.25 6.14
N ILE A 115 4.77 8.81 5.02
CA ILE A 115 4.81 8.11 3.73
C ILE A 115 6.26 7.71 3.46
N ILE A 116 6.51 6.41 3.30
CA ILE A 116 7.84 5.85 3.14
C ILE A 116 7.87 4.83 2.00
N ASN A 117 8.91 4.89 1.18
CA ASN A 117 9.15 3.87 0.17
C ASN A 117 10.13 2.79 0.67
N THR A 118 10.06 1.60 0.09
CA THR A 118 10.88 0.45 0.52
C THR A 118 12.38 0.73 0.51
N GLN A 119 12.84 1.53 -0.43
CA GLN A 119 14.26 1.89 -0.56
C GLN A 119 14.79 2.65 0.68
N ALA A 120 13.93 3.41 1.35
CA ALA A 120 14.32 4.24 2.49
C ALA A 120 14.64 3.43 3.78
N PHE A 121 14.21 2.17 3.86
CA PHE A 121 14.46 1.33 5.04
C PHE A 121 14.94 -0.09 4.72
N ALA A 122 14.72 -0.59 3.49
CA ALA A 122 15.04 -1.97 3.12
C ALA A 122 16.28 -2.10 2.23
N ALA A 123 16.75 -1.02 1.61
CA ALA A 123 17.95 -1.05 0.78
C ALA A 123 19.24 -1.24 1.62
N ARG A 124 20.34 -1.58 0.93
CA ARG A 124 21.67 -1.74 1.55
C ARG A 124 22.45 -0.43 1.66
N GLY A 125 21.94 0.68 1.13
CA GLY A 125 22.59 1.99 1.13
C GLY A 125 22.71 2.62 2.52
N GLU A 126 23.58 3.61 2.64
CA GLU A 126 23.82 4.34 3.89
C GLU A 126 22.57 5.06 4.39
N ASP A 127 21.84 5.74 3.51
CA ASP A 127 20.60 6.44 3.86
C ASP A 127 19.52 5.52 4.44
N ALA A 128 19.41 4.28 3.90
CA ALA A 128 18.48 3.28 4.44
C ALA A 128 18.93 2.73 5.81
N ARG A 129 20.21 2.77 6.12
CA ARG A 129 20.73 2.35 7.44
C ARG A 129 20.48 3.40 8.51
N ARG A 130 20.40 4.68 8.15
CA ARG A 130 20.23 5.78 9.11
C ARG A 130 19.00 5.61 10.01
N ILE A 131 17.92 5.02 9.51
CA ILE A 131 16.73 4.75 10.32
C ILE A 131 17.03 3.81 11.51
N TYR A 132 18.04 2.93 11.37
CA TYR A 132 18.46 1.94 12.37
C TYR A 132 19.67 2.35 13.20
N MET A 133 20.29 3.49 12.87
CA MET A 133 21.49 3.97 13.57
C MET A 133 21.13 4.93 14.70
N LYS A 134 21.92 4.90 15.77
CA LYS A 134 21.90 5.97 16.76
C LYS A 134 22.48 7.22 16.13
N LEU A 135 21.73 8.29 16.12
CA LEU A 135 22.13 9.55 15.50
C LEU A 135 22.28 10.63 16.58
N ASP A 136 23.45 11.26 16.65
CA ASP A 136 23.72 12.33 17.62
C ASP A 136 22.77 13.51 17.43
N ALA A 137 22.49 13.87 16.17
CA ALA A 137 21.49 14.87 15.82
C ALA A 137 20.06 14.50 16.28
N PHE A 138 19.83 13.26 16.72
CA PHE A 138 18.57 12.74 17.23
C PHE A 138 18.65 12.30 18.70
N ARG A 139 19.51 12.98 19.49
CA ARG A 139 19.77 12.70 20.91
C ARG A 139 20.24 11.26 21.14
N SER A 140 21.12 10.77 20.28
CA SER A 140 21.64 9.38 20.28
C SER A 140 20.56 8.29 20.26
N ARG A 141 19.35 8.59 19.74
CA ARG A 141 18.26 7.63 19.54
C ARG A 141 18.27 7.08 18.11
N LYS A 142 17.70 5.91 17.93
CA LYS A 142 17.41 5.36 16.59
C LYS A 142 16.03 5.85 16.14
N PRO A 143 15.90 6.39 14.92
CA PRO A 143 14.61 6.79 14.39
C PRO A 143 13.56 5.67 14.42
N ILE A 144 13.94 4.43 14.08
CA ILE A 144 13.03 3.29 14.09
C ILE A 144 12.44 3.01 15.49
N ASP A 145 13.24 3.15 16.56
CA ASP A 145 12.76 2.89 17.93
C ASP A 145 11.72 3.95 18.35
N VAL A 146 11.93 5.20 17.95
CA VAL A 146 10.99 6.30 18.22
C VAL A 146 9.68 6.10 17.46
N ILE A 147 9.76 5.69 16.19
CA ILE A 147 8.58 5.38 15.39
C ILE A 147 7.84 4.17 15.96
N ALA A 148 8.55 3.09 16.27
CA ALA A 148 7.98 1.84 16.81
C ALA A 148 7.29 2.04 18.18
N ALA A 149 7.77 2.98 18.99
CA ALA A 149 7.15 3.31 20.28
C ALA A 149 5.73 3.88 20.13
N THR A 150 5.39 4.45 18.98
CA THR A 150 4.04 4.97 18.71
C THR A 150 3.03 3.86 18.34
N LYS A 151 3.50 2.62 18.13
CA LYS A 151 2.69 1.49 17.63
C LYS A 151 1.81 1.90 16.44
N PRO A 152 2.39 2.33 15.34
CA PRO A 152 1.64 2.88 14.22
C PRO A 152 0.78 1.82 13.54
N ILE A 153 -0.25 2.25 12.81
CA ILE A 153 -0.96 1.37 11.87
C ILE A 153 -0.24 1.46 10.54
N LEU A 154 0.18 0.31 10.00
CA LEU A 154 0.79 0.22 8.69
C LEU A 154 -0.27 0.06 7.60
N ILE A 155 -0.10 0.78 6.51
CA ILE A 155 -0.85 0.61 5.27
C ILE A 155 0.19 0.32 4.18
N ILE A 156 0.08 -0.82 3.53
CA ILE A 156 0.95 -1.20 2.43
C ILE A 156 0.14 -1.10 1.13
N ASP A 157 0.54 -0.16 0.30
CA ASP A 157 -0.05 0.01 -1.04
C ASP A 157 0.75 -0.83 -2.04
N GLU A 158 0.04 -1.68 -2.79
CA GLU A 158 0.59 -2.68 -3.72
C GLU A 158 1.59 -3.64 -3.04
N PRO A 159 1.15 -4.43 -2.04
CA PRO A 159 2.01 -5.31 -1.24
C PRO A 159 2.82 -6.31 -2.08
N GLN A 160 2.33 -6.76 -3.24
CA GLN A 160 3.07 -7.63 -4.14
C GLN A 160 4.38 -7.00 -4.64
N SER A 161 4.40 -5.67 -4.78
CA SER A 161 5.59 -4.90 -5.19
C SER A 161 6.48 -4.54 -4.00
N VAL A 162 5.90 -4.32 -2.82
CA VAL A 162 6.60 -3.98 -1.58
C VAL A 162 7.25 -5.21 -0.95
N LEU A 163 6.49 -6.30 -0.82
CA LEU A 163 6.90 -7.50 -0.08
C LEU A 163 7.72 -8.49 -0.92
N GLY A 164 7.73 -8.33 -2.24
CA GLY A 164 8.41 -9.26 -3.14
C GLY A 164 7.80 -10.69 -3.14
N ALA A 165 8.39 -11.60 -3.92
CA ALA A 165 7.91 -12.98 -4.03
C ALA A 165 8.39 -13.88 -2.89
N ASP A 166 9.54 -13.59 -2.31
CA ASP A 166 10.15 -14.44 -1.27
C ASP A 166 9.57 -14.13 0.10
N LYS A 167 9.02 -15.16 0.77
CA LYS A 167 8.48 -15.05 2.15
C LYS A 167 9.55 -14.70 3.19
N LYS A 168 10.82 -15.01 2.92
CA LYS A 168 11.98 -14.65 3.75
C LYS A 168 12.62 -13.32 3.35
N ASN A 169 11.91 -12.46 2.62
CA ASN A 169 12.44 -11.20 2.15
C ASN A 169 12.80 -10.28 3.34
N ALA A 170 13.99 -9.70 3.27
CA ALA A 170 14.49 -8.74 4.26
C ALA A 170 13.52 -7.57 4.50
N THR A 171 12.74 -7.18 3.49
CA THR A 171 11.73 -6.13 3.63
C THR A 171 10.62 -6.52 4.63
N ARG A 172 10.17 -7.78 4.61
CA ARG A 172 9.15 -8.26 5.56
C ARG A 172 9.63 -8.20 7.01
N GLU A 173 10.87 -8.62 7.26
CA GLU A 173 11.44 -8.56 8.60
C GLU A 173 11.63 -7.10 9.06
N LYS A 174 12.08 -6.23 8.17
CA LYS A 174 12.23 -4.80 8.48
C LYS A 174 10.92 -4.07 8.72
N LEU A 175 9.82 -4.50 8.11
CA LEU A 175 8.49 -3.96 8.41
C LEU A 175 8.05 -4.30 9.84
N LYS A 176 8.43 -5.45 10.38
CA LYS A 176 8.14 -5.82 11.78
C LYS A 176 8.85 -4.92 12.78
N GLU A 177 10.01 -4.34 12.42
CA GLU A 177 10.74 -3.42 13.30
C GLU A 177 9.98 -2.12 13.59
N PHE A 178 9.00 -1.74 12.75
CA PHE A 178 8.08 -0.65 13.04
C PHE A 178 7.09 -0.98 14.16
N LYS A 179 6.99 -2.24 14.58
CA LYS A 179 6.08 -2.76 15.62
C LYS A 179 4.65 -2.26 15.46
N PRO A 180 4.05 -2.46 14.28
CA PRO A 180 2.72 -1.93 14.01
C PRO A 180 1.67 -2.57 14.94
N LEU A 181 0.61 -1.82 15.22
CA LEU A 181 -0.56 -2.35 15.92
C LEU A 181 -1.24 -3.42 15.04
N PHE A 182 -1.39 -3.14 13.75
CA PHE A 182 -1.76 -4.07 12.69
C PHE A 182 -1.40 -3.46 11.32
N THR A 183 -1.51 -4.28 10.28
CA THR A 183 -1.17 -3.88 8.90
C THR A 183 -2.36 -4.08 7.98
N LEU A 184 -2.68 -3.08 7.17
CA LEU A 184 -3.67 -3.12 6.10
C LEU A 184 -2.94 -3.27 4.76
N LEU A 185 -3.32 -4.27 3.97
CA LEU A 185 -2.74 -4.59 2.67
C LEU A 185 -3.72 -4.21 1.56
N TYR A 186 -3.45 -3.14 0.84
CA TYR A 186 -4.30 -2.66 -0.26
C TYR A 186 -3.70 -2.98 -1.62
N SER A 187 -4.45 -3.68 -2.46
CA SER A 187 -4.06 -3.95 -3.85
C SER A 187 -5.27 -4.19 -4.75
N ALA A 188 -5.08 -4.05 -6.05
CA ALA A 188 -6.03 -4.53 -7.05
C ALA A 188 -5.89 -6.04 -7.26
N THR A 189 -4.68 -6.56 -7.09
CA THR A 189 -4.35 -7.98 -7.27
C THR A 189 -3.39 -8.43 -6.20
N HIS A 190 -3.82 -9.36 -5.36
CA HIS A 190 -2.95 -9.99 -4.37
C HIS A 190 -2.40 -11.31 -4.93
N ARG A 191 -1.16 -11.64 -4.58
CA ARG A 191 -0.67 -12.99 -4.78
C ARG A 191 -1.42 -13.92 -3.84
N ALA A 192 -1.80 -15.12 -4.30
CA ALA A 192 -2.54 -16.08 -3.50
C ALA A 192 -1.87 -16.36 -2.13
N ASP A 193 -0.54 -16.41 -2.11
CA ASP A 193 0.26 -16.63 -0.90
C ASP A 193 0.32 -15.43 0.05
N ASP A 194 -0.05 -14.24 -0.40
CA ASP A 194 -0.01 -12.99 0.38
C ASP A 194 -1.40 -12.60 0.91
N ILE A 195 -2.44 -13.33 0.52
CA ILE A 195 -3.79 -13.10 1.03
C ILE A 195 -3.88 -13.62 2.46
N VAL A 196 -4.03 -12.68 3.40
CA VAL A 196 -4.16 -12.98 4.83
C VAL A 196 -5.36 -12.21 5.36
N ASN A 197 -6.33 -12.94 5.94
CA ASN A 197 -7.52 -12.33 6.55
C ASN A 197 -8.17 -11.27 5.63
N MET A 198 -8.56 -11.66 4.42
CA MET A 198 -9.23 -10.76 3.49
C MET A 198 -10.56 -10.29 4.10
N VAL A 199 -10.74 -8.98 4.23
CA VAL A 199 -11.93 -8.36 4.85
C VAL A 199 -12.79 -7.61 3.85
N TYR A 200 -12.25 -7.32 2.66
CA TYR A 200 -12.98 -6.63 1.60
C TYR A 200 -12.44 -7.06 0.23
N ARG A 201 -13.36 -7.23 -0.73
CA ARG A 201 -13.03 -7.54 -2.12
C ARG A 201 -13.94 -6.76 -3.06
N LEU A 202 -13.33 -6.07 -3.99
CA LEU A 202 -13.95 -5.43 -5.13
C LEU A 202 -13.07 -5.73 -6.35
N ASP A 203 -13.30 -6.89 -6.95
CA ASP A 203 -12.53 -7.35 -8.10
C ASP A 203 -12.92 -6.61 -9.40
N ALA A 204 -12.21 -6.91 -10.50
CA ALA A 204 -12.42 -6.27 -11.79
C ALA A 204 -13.85 -6.47 -12.34
N MET A 205 -14.43 -7.64 -12.13
CA MET A 205 -15.79 -7.95 -12.59
C MET A 205 -16.83 -7.20 -11.77
N ASP A 206 -16.67 -7.17 -10.46
CA ASP A 206 -17.54 -6.41 -9.56
C ASP A 206 -17.47 -4.92 -9.84
N ALA A 207 -16.27 -4.39 -10.02
CA ALA A 207 -16.03 -2.99 -10.33
C ALA A 207 -16.67 -2.61 -11.69
N TYR A 208 -16.55 -3.49 -12.69
CA TYR A 208 -17.20 -3.30 -13.98
C TYR A 208 -18.74 -3.35 -13.89
N ASN A 209 -19.29 -4.36 -13.22
CA ASN A 209 -20.73 -4.51 -13.04
C ASN A 209 -21.34 -3.32 -12.29
N LYS A 210 -20.62 -2.78 -11.32
CA LYS A 210 -20.99 -1.57 -10.56
C LYS A 210 -20.72 -0.26 -11.33
N LYS A 211 -20.22 -0.34 -12.56
CA LYS A 211 -19.88 0.82 -13.41
C LYS A 211 -18.85 1.78 -12.79
N LEU A 212 -17.96 1.27 -11.95
CA LEU A 212 -16.91 2.04 -11.29
C LEU A 212 -15.68 2.20 -12.18
N VAL A 213 -15.48 1.30 -13.13
CA VAL A 213 -14.36 1.30 -14.08
C VAL A 213 -14.85 1.25 -15.52
N LYS A 214 -14.03 1.73 -16.45
CA LYS A 214 -14.33 1.71 -17.88
C LYS A 214 -14.20 0.29 -18.44
N LYS A 215 -15.02 -0.04 -19.43
CA LYS A 215 -14.87 -1.29 -20.19
C LYS A 215 -13.57 -1.27 -20.99
N ILE A 216 -12.75 -2.30 -20.82
CA ILE A 216 -11.62 -2.54 -21.72
C ILE A 216 -12.17 -3.28 -22.95
N SER A 217 -12.10 -2.64 -24.12
CA SER A 217 -12.47 -3.25 -25.39
C SER A 217 -11.22 -3.44 -26.22
N VAL A 218 -10.89 -4.69 -26.50
CA VAL A 218 -9.81 -5.03 -27.44
C VAL A 218 -10.42 -5.19 -28.81
N LYS A 219 -10.00 -4.37 -29.77
CA LYS A 219 -10.38 -4.51 -31.18
C LYS A 219 -9.19 -5.13 -31.91
N GLY A 220 -9.37 -6.34 -32.40
CA GLY A 220 -8.45 -6.94 -33.37
C GLY A 220 -8.71 -6.33 -34.75
N ILE A 221 -7.66 -6.01 -35.49
CA ILE A 221 -7.76 -5.62 -36.89
C ILE A 221 -7.60 -6.89 -37.72
N ASN A 222 -8.67 -7.37 -38.29
CA ASN A 222 -8.61 -8.42 -39.32
C ASN A 222 -8.41 -7.74 -40.67
N GLN A 223 -7.28 -7.96 -41.29
CA GLN A 223 -7.06 -7.54 -42.69
C GLN A 223 -7.76 -8.54 -43.62
N HIS A 224 -8.91 -8.18 -44.10
CA HIS A 224 -9.58 -8.92 -45.21
C HIS A 224 -8.99 -8.45 -46.54
N GLY A 225 -8.32 -9.36 -47.27
CA GLY A 225 -7.98 -9.15 -48.68
C GLY A 225 -6.48 -9.10 -49.01
N SER A 226 -5.69 -10.05 -48.60
CA SER A 226 -4.46 -10.39 -49.31
C SER A 226 -4.46 -11.89 -49.66
N THR A 227 -4.26 -12.19 -50.93
CA THR A 227 -4.17 -13.55 -51.49
C THR A 227 -2.84 -14.24 -51.18
N ALA A 228 -2.03 -13.74 -50.30
CA ALA A 228 -0.77 -14.31 -49.90
C ALA A 228 -0.84 -14.67 -48.41
N THR A 229 -0.92 -15.99 -48.15
CA THR A 229 -0.69 -16.67 -46.87
C THR A 229 -1.33 -16.00 -45.63
N ASN A 230 -2.22 -16.70 -44.96
CA ASN A 230 -2.82 -16.34 -43.67
C ASN A 230 -1.76 -16.27 -42.54
N GLY A 231 -0.79 -15.38 -42.68
CA GLY A 231 0.12 -15.03 -41.58
C GLY A 231 -0.54 -13.94 -40.74
N TYR A 232 -0.74 -14.20 -39.48
CA TYR A 232 -1.12 -13.17 -38.52
C TYR A 232 0.00 -13.02 -37.52
N LEU A 233 0.29 -11.78 -37.19
CA LEU A 233 1.19 -11.44 -36.11
C LEU A 233 0.37 -11.25 -34.84
N TYR A 234 0.71 -11.93 -33.79
CA TYR A 234 0.11 -11.69 -32.48
C TYR A 234 1.19 -11.35 -31.46
N LEU A 235 0.84 -10.49 -30.51
CA LEU A 235 1.72 -10.10 -29.45
C LEU A 235 1.69 -11.19 -28.36
N GLU A 236 2.78 -11.95 -28.22
CA GLU A 236 2.92 -12.98 -27.19
C GLU A 236 3.20 -12.36 -25.82
N SER A 237 4.13 -11.43 -25.76
CA SER A 237 4.53 -10.78 -24.53
C SER A 237 5.27 -9.47 -24.77
N ILE A 238 5.31 -8.62 -23.74
CA ILE A 238 6.18 -7.44 -23.71
C ILE A 238 7.26 -7.70 -22.67
N GLU A 239 8.50 -7.79 -23.12
CA GLU A 239 9.67 -7.96 -22.26
C GLU A 239 10.19 -6.58 -21.84
N LEU A 240 10.18 -6.32 -20.54
CA LEU A 240 10.80 -5.12 -19.98
C LEU A 240 12.30 -5.33 -19.87
N SER A 241 13.07 -4.51 -20.56
CA SER A 241 14.53 -4.49 -20.49
C SER A 241 15.02 -3.19 -19.86
N LYS A 242 16.31 -3.11 -19.54
CA LYS A 242 16.95 -1.87 -19.07
C LYS A 242 16.95 -0.74 -20.12
N GLY A 243 16.58 -1.03 -21.37
CA GLY A 243 16.36 -0.10 -22.47
C GLY A 243 14.88 -0.02 -22.84
N ASN A 244 14.60 0.20 -24.13
CA ASN A 244 13.23 0.21 -24.63
C ASN A 244 12.58 -1.18 -24.47
N PRO A 245 11.28 -1.24 -24.10
CA PRO A 245 10.57 -2.50 -24.03
C PRO A 245 10.57 -3.19 -25.41
N ARG A 246 10.69 -4.52 -25.41
CA ARG A 246 10.67 -5.34 -26.62
C ARG A 246 9.36 -6.10 -26.69
N ALA A 247 8.68 -6.02 -27.83
CA ALA A 247 7.54 -6.86 -28.11
C ALA A 247 8.02 -8.20 -28.69
N ARG A 248 7.58 -9.30 -28.10
CA ARG A 248 7.71 -10.63 -28.69
C ARG A 248 6.48 -10.89 -29.52
N ILE A 249 6.69 -11.22 -30.77
CA ILE A 249 5.63 -11.44 -31.77
C ILE A 249 5.76 -12.88 -32.25
N GLY A 250 4.67 -13.63 -32.27
CA GLY A 250 4.53 -14.97 -32.79
C GLY A 250 3.70 -15.02 -34.08
#